data_23b7412f62f029b5f5673e4dc4c90adb
#
_entry.id   23b7412f62f029b5f5673e4dc4c90adb
#
_cell.length_a   1.000
_cell.length_b   1.000
_cell.length_c   1.000
_cell.angle_alpha   90.00
_cell.angle_beta   90.00
_cell.angle_gamma   90.00
#
_symmetry.space_group_name_H-M   'P 1'
#
loop_
_entity.id
_entity.type
_entity.pdbx_description
1 polymer ?
#
loop_
_entity_poly.entity_id
_entity_poly.type
_entity_poly.pdbx_seq_one_letter_code
_entity_poly.pdbx_strand_id
1 'polypeptide(L)'
;MLTDFHTHIFPDKIADKTIKLLESNIKEEYRPHKAELRGTLDALKQSMRENNVDISLVLPIATNVKQSTTINNFAASINGIDGIYSLGSLHPMQSDWESVLYDIKEKGLKGIKLHPEYQQFYIDSKESIQILKKSEELDLITVLHSGKDIGIDPPV
;
A
#
# COMPACT_ATOMS: atom_id res chain seq x y z
N MET A 1 6.35 -4.47 23.16
CA MET A 1 5.93 -3.73 21.97
C MET A 1 5.88 -4.71 20.81
N LEU A 2 4.70 -4.92 20.23
CA LEU A 2 4.46 -5.78 19.07
C LEU A 2 4.08 -4.89 17.89
N THR A 3 4.77 -5.08 16.74
CA THR A 3 4.54 -4.28 15.54
C THR A 3 4.13 -5.19 14.38
N ASP A 4 2.99 -4.89 13.76
CA ASP A 4 2.59 -5.46 12.49
C ASP A 4 3.08 -4.56 11.35
N PHE A 5 4.06 -5.04 10.60
CA PHE A 5 4.76 -4.27 9.57
C PHE A 5 4.11 -4.36 8.18
N HIS A 6 2.96 -5.05 8.04
CA HIS A 6 2.35 -5.26 6.74
C HIS A 6 0.83 -5.36 6.82
N THR A 7 0.15 -4.23 6.87
CA THR A 7 -1.31 -4.18 6.87
C THR A 7 -1.85 -3.42 5.65
N HIS A 8 -3.08 -3.75 5.27
CA HIS A 8 -3.81 -3.07 4.20
C HIS A 8 -5.19 -2.68 4.68
N ILE A 9 -5.54 -1.41 4.54
CA ILE A 9 -6.90 -0.91 4.78
C ILE A 9 -7.29 0.07 3.69
N PHE A 10 -8.58 0.31 3.57
CA PHE A 10 -9.19 1.14 2.55
C PHE A 10 -10.15 2.13 3.21
N PRO A 11 -10.44 3.30 2.58
CA PRO A 11 -11.54 4.15 3.00
C PRO A 11 -12.86 3.36 3.06
N ASP A 12 -13.66 3.57 4.11
CA ASP A 12 -14.88 2.79 4.37
C ASP A 12 -15.81 2.66 3.18
N LYS A 13 -15.94 3.76 2.40
CA LYS A 13 -16.81 3.81 1.22
C LYS A 13 -16.46 2.77 0.15
N ILE A 14 -15.21 2.31 0.10
CA ILE A 14 -14.74 1.38 -0.93
C ILE A 14 -14.26 0.05 -0.36
N ALA A 15 -14.09 -0.07 0.95
CA ALA A 15 -13.48 -1.23 1.59
C ALA A 15 -14.16 -2.55 1.20
N ASP A 16 -15.47 -2.68 1.39
CA ASP A 16 -16.20 -3.91 1.08
C ASP A 16 -16.12 -4.27 -0.43
N LYS A 17 -16.17 -3.27 -1.31
CA LYS A 17 -16.03 -3.50 -2.76
C LYS A 17 -14.61 -3.94 -3.12
N THR A 18 -13.61 -3.33 -2.49
CA THR A 18 -12.20 -3.66 -2.74
C THR A 18 -11.87 -5.07 -2.25
N ILE A 19 -12.31 -5.44 -1.05
CA ILE A 19 -12.13 -6.79 -0.51
C ILE A 19 -12.76 -7.84 -1.45
N LYS A 20 -14.00 -7.64 -1.88
CA LYS A 20 -14.66 -8.55 -2.84
C LYS A 20 -13.91 -8.67 -4.15
N LEU A 21 -13.35 -7.58 -4.66
CA LEU A 21 -12.52 -7.59 -5.87
C LEU A 21 -11.24 -8.40 -5.65
N LEU A 22 -10.54 -8.17 -4.54
CA LEU A 22 -9.33 -8.94 -4.19
C LEU A 22 -9.64 -10.43 -4.07
N GLU A 23 -10.71 -10.80 -3.36
CA GLU A 23 -11.15 -12.20 -3.26
C GLU A 23 -11.49 -12.82 -4.63
N SER A 24 -12.11 -12.05 -5.54
CA SER A 24 -12.42 -12.52 -6.88
C SER A 24 -11.20 -12.75 -7.77
N ASN A 25 -10.12 -12.01 -7.52
CA ASN A 25 -8.85 -12.14 -8.25
C ASN A 25 -8.04 -13.37 -7.83
N ILE A 26 -8.32 -13.96 -6.66
CA ILE A 26 -7.59 -15.15 -6.18
C ILE A 26 -7.80 -16.30 -7.19
N LYS A 27 -6.70 -16.87 -7.68
CA LYS A 27 -6.73 -17.99 -8.61
C LYS A 27 -7.43 -19.20 -8.00
N GLU A 28 -8.13 -19.96 -8.83
CA GLU A 28 -8.96 -21.09 -8.39
C GLU A 28 -8.18 -22.13 -7.57
N GLU A 29 -6.92 -22.35 -7.90
CA GLU A 29 -6.00 -23.25 -7.19
C GLU A 29 -5.76 -22.88 -5.72
N TYR A 30 -5.99 -21.60 -5.34
CA TYR A 30 -5.83 -21.09 -3.98
C TYR A 30 -7.17 -20.86 -3.25
N ARG A 31 -8.30 -21.21 -3.86
CA ARG A 31 -9.63 -21.10 -3.23
C ARG A 31 -9.94 -22.32 -2.34
N PRO A 32 -10.79 -22.16 -1.28
CA PRO A 32 -11.47 -20.90 -0.91
C PRO A 32 -10.64 -20.05 0.06
N HIS A 33 -10.30 -18.84 -0.32
CA HIS A 33 -9.74 -17.84 0.60
C HIS A 33 -10.69 -16.65 0.68
N LYS A 34 -11.01 -16.23 1.90
CA LYS A 34 -11.81 -15.05 2.19
C LYS A 34 -11.05 -14.14 3.15
N ALA A 35 -11.30 -12.86 3.06
CA ALA A 35 -10.77 -11.91 4.02
C ALA A 35 -11.41 -12.13 5.39
N GLU A 36 -10.58 -12.20 6.43
CA GLU A 36 -11.02 -12.31 7.81
C GLU A 36 -11.55 -10.98 8.37
N LEU A 37 -11.03 -9.86 7.86
CA LEU A 37 -11.36 -8.52 8.28
C LEU A 37 -11.92 -7.69 7.14
N ARG A 38 -12.75 -6.68 7.48
CA ARG A 38 -13.37 -5.78 6.50
C ARG A 38 -12.39 -4.84 5.78
N GLY A 39 -11.13 -4.76 6.20
CA GLY A 39 -10.12 -3.87 5.62
C GLY A 39 -10.43 -2.38 5.85
N THR A 40 -11.09 -2.03 6.95
CA THR A 40 -11.36 -0.63 7.37
C THR A 40 -10.44 -0.21 8.53
N LEU A 41 -10.34 1.09 8.78
CA LEU A 41 -9.56 1.62 9.91
C LEU A 41 -10.08 1.07 11.25
N ASP A 42 -11.40 1.02 11.44
CA ASP A 42 -11.99 0.52 12.69
C ASP A 42 -11.74 -0.99 12.87
N ALA A 43 -11.81 -1.78 11.80
CA ALA A 43 -11.50 -3.22 11.85
C ALA A 43 -10.02 -3.45 12.21
N LEU A 44 -9.09 -2.65 11.65
CA LEU A 44 -7.68 -2.71 12.03
C LEU A 44 -7.48 -2.36 13.52
N LYS A 45 -8.05 -1.26 13.99
CA LYS A 45 -7.99 -0.87 15.42
C LYS A 45 -8.54 -1.95 16.35
N GLN A 46 -9.64 -2.59 15.97
CA GLN A 46 -10.21 -3.70 16.74
C GLN A 46 -9.23 -4.89 16.78
N SER A 47 -8.72 -5.31 15.63
CA SER A 47 -7.75 -6.41 15.53
C SER A 47 -6.48 -6.13 16.35
N MET A 48 -5.95 -4.90 16.31
CA MET A 48 -4.80 -4.49 17.12
C MET A 48 -5.08 -4.66 18.62
N ARG A 49 -6.23 -4.20 19.11
CA ARG A 49 -6.61 -4.37 20.52
C ARG A 49 -6.75 -5.83 20.93
N GLU A 50 -7.44 -6.64 20.12
CA GLU A 50 -7.69 -8.07 20.40
C GLU A 50 -6.41 -8.90 20.42
N ASN A 51 -5.40 -8.51 19.64
CA ASN A 51 -4.15 -9.23 19.50
C ASN A 51 -2.96 -8.55 20.21
N ASN A 52 -3.19 -7.49 20.99
CA ASN A 52 -2.15 -6.73 21.67
C ASN A 52 -1.05 -6.22 20.74
N VAL A 53 -1.42 -5.78 19.53
CA VAL A 53 -0.53 -5.12 18.57
C VAL A 53 -0.45 -3.65 18.91
N ASP A 54 0.76 -3.15 19.22
CA ASP A 54 1.00 -1.76 19.61
C ASP A 54 1.10 -0.81 18.40
N ILE A 55 1.67 -1.30 17.30
CA ILE A 55 1.91 -0.52 16.08
C ILE A 55 1.50 -1.34 14.85
N SER A 56 0.82 -0.69 13.91
CA SER A 56 0.57 -1.26 12.57
C SER A 56 1.02 -0.30 11.48
N LEU A 57 1.74 -0.84 10.47
CA LEU A 57 2.15 -0.09 9.29
C LEU A 57 1.23 -0.42 8.11
N VAL A 58 0.49 0.57 7.66
CA VAL A 58 -0.38 0.47 6.48
C VAL A 58 0.42 0.71 5.22
N LEU A 59 0.30 -0.21 4.26
CA LEU A 59 1.02 -0.23 3.00
C LEU A 59 0.05 -0.08 1.82
N PRO A 60 -0.37 1.14 1.45
CA PRO A 60 -1.29 1.36 0.35
C PRO A 60 -0.61 1.11 -1.01
N ILE A 61 -1.41 0.78 -2.03
CA ILE A 61 -0.90 0.51 -3.39
C ILE A 61 -1.72 1.31 -4.40
N ALA A 62 -1.06 2.19 -5.16
CA ALA A 62 -1.65 2.88 -6.29
C ALA A 62 -1.59 1.98 -7.53
N THR A 63 -2.65 1.24 -7.81
CA THR A 63 -2.71 0.27 -8.93
C THR A 63 -2.91 0.92 -10.30
N ASN A 64 -3.13 2.22 -10.36
CA ASN A 64 -3.12 3.01 -11.60
C ASN A 64 -2.68 4.46 -11.33
N VAL A 65 -2.31 5.14 -12.41
CA VAL A 65 -1.71 6.50 -12.38
C VAL A 65 -2.62 7.60 -11.79
N LYS A 66 -3.93 7.36 -11.65
CA LYS A 66 -4.89 8.37 -11.16
C LYS A 66 -5.17 8.25 -9.66
N GLN A 67 -4.63 7.24 -9.00
CA GLN A 67 -4.99 6.93 -7.60
C GLN A 67 -4.08 7.59 -6.57
N SER A 68 -2.85 7.96 -6.95
CA SER A 68 -1.80 8.39 -6.00
C SER A 68 -2.26 9.50 -5.06
N THR A 69 -2.86 10.57 -5.57
CA THR A 69 -3.33 11.69 -4.75
C THR A 69 -4.39 11.24 -3.72
N THR A 70 -5.39 10.48 -4.15
CA THR A 70 -6.47 10.01 -3.25
C THR A 70 -5.94 9.07 -2.18
N ILE A 71 -5.06 8.14 -2.57
CA ILE A 71 -4.43 7.18 -1.67
C ILE A 71 -3.55 7.90 -0.65
N ASN A 72 -2.72 8.84 -1.08
CA ASN A 72 -1.80 9.57 -0.19
C ASN A 72 -2.55 10.52 0.75
N ASN A 73 -3.67 11.10 0.34
CA ASN A 73 -4.54 11.86 1.23
C ASN A 73 -5.16 10.96 2.32
N PHE A 74 -5.62 9.78 1.97
CA PHE A 74 -6.12 8.81 2.95
C PHE A 74 -4.99 8.35 3.88
N ALA A 75 -3.84 7.97 3.35
CA ALA A 75 -2.66 7.58 4.13
C ALA A 75 -2.28 8.66 5.16
N ALA A 76 -2.22 9.92 4.73
CA ALA A 76 -1.93 11.04 5.62
C ALA A 76 -2.99 11.23 6.71
N SER A 77 -4.27 11.01 6.37
CA SER A 77 -5.38 11.18 7.31
C SER A 77 -5.41 10.16 8.46
N ILE A 78 -4.76 9.01 8.28
CA ILE A 78 -4.70 7.94 9.30
C ILE A 78 -3.33 7.85 9.99
N ASN A 79 -2.33 8.55 9.47
CA ASN A 79 -0.95 8.44 9.91
C ASN A 79 -0.76 9.00 11.33
N GLY A 80 -0.29 8.19 12.27
CA GLY A 80 -0.06 8.54 13.67
C GLY A 80 -1.30 8.38 14.58
N ILE A 81 -2.42 7.86 14.08
CA ILE A 81 -3.64 7.64 14.91
C ILE A 81 -3.55 6.28 15.60
N ASP A 82 -3.64 6.27 16.93
CA ASP A 82 -3.74 5.05 17.74
C ASP A 82 -2.68 3.97 17.43
N GLY A 83 -1.45 4.39 17.17
CA GLY A 83 -0.35 3.47 16.82
C GLY A 83 -0.36 3.01 15.35
N ILE A 84 -1.27 3.55 14.51
CA ILE A 84 -1.31 3.24 13.09
C ILE A 84 -0.49 4.26 12.32
N TYR A 85 0.47 3.78 11.55
CA TYR A 85 1.28 4.59 10.63
C TYR A 85 1.01 4.13 9.20
N SER A 86 1.26 5.01 8.23
CA SER A 86 1.08 4.68 6.82
C SER A 86 2.26 5.16 5.98
N LEU A 87 2.60 4.39 4.98
CA LEU A 87 3.40 4.88 3.86
C LEU A 87 2.47 5.53 2.81
N GLY A 88 3.08 6.21 1.85
CA GLY A 88 2.40 6.63 0.63
C GLY A 88 2.54 5.57 -0.48
N SER A 89 1.99 5.89 -1.65
CA SER A 89 2.17 5.10 -2.85
C SER A 89 2.09 5.98 -4.10
N LEU A 90 2.74 5.55 -5.17
CA LEU A 90 2.62 6.13 -6.50
C LEU A 90 2.67 5.03 -7.55
N HIS A 91 2.20 5.30 -8.75
CA HIS A 91 2.33 4.36 -9.86
C HIS A 91 3.60 4.67 -10.66
N PRO A 92 4.52 3.71 -10.90
CA PRO A 92 5.79 3.99 -11.57
C PRO A 92 5.68 4.61 -12.96
N MET A 93 4.57 4.36 -13.67
CA MET A 93 4.33 4.90 -15.01
C MET A 93 3.63 6.26 -15.04
N GLN A 94 3.37 6.90 -13.90
CA GLN A 94 2.78 8.24 -13.90
C GLN A 94 3.83 9.31 -14.22
N SER A 95 3.47 10.28 -15.06
CA SER A 95 4.41 11.29 -15.56
C SER A 95 4.87 12.30 -14.50
N ASP A 96 4.06 12.52 -13.47
CA ASP A 96 4.29 13.47 -12.37
C ASP A 96 4.80 12.79 -11.08
N TRP A 97 5.39 11.60 -11.21
CA TRP A 97 5.83 10.77 -10.08
C TRP A 97 6.76 11.53 -9.09
N GLU A 98 7.59 12.41 -9.59
CA GLU A 98 8.53 13.19 -8.76
C GLU A 98 7.76 14.17 -7.84
N SER A 99 6.78 14.88 -8.38
CA SER A 99 5.94 15.78 -7.58
C SER A 99 5.10 15.03 -6.54
N VAL A 100 4.71 13.79 -6.85
CA VAL A 100 4.01 12.92 -5.88
C VAL A 100 4.93 12.49 -4.75
N LEU A 101 6.21 12.23 -4.99
CA LEU A 101 7.18 11.96 -3.91
C LEU A 101 7.35 13.16 -2.98
N TYR A 102 7.43 14.38 -3.52
CA TYR A 102 7.44 15.59 -2.70
C TYR A 102 6.16 15.74 -1.88
N ASP A 103 4.99 15.54 -2.48
CA ASP A 103 3.70 15.58 -1.78
C ASP A 103 3.63 14.55 -0.63
N ILE A 104 4.13 13.32 -0.85
CA ILE A 104 4.24 12.28 0.18
C ILE A 104 5.10 12.77 1.36
N LYS A 105 6.25 13.36 1.08
CA LYS A 105 7.14 13.93 2.11
C LYS A 105 6.48 15.08 2.87
N GLU A 106 5.85 16.01 2.16
CA GLU A 106 5.14 17.16 2.74
C GLU A 106 3.98 16.74 3.65
N LYS A 107 3.29 15.65 3.31
CA LYS A 107 2.27 15.01 4.14
C LYS A 107 2.82 14.31 5.39
N GLY A 108 4.12 14.29 5.60
CA GLY A 108 4.77 13.66 6.75
C GLY A 108 4.84 12.13 6.68
N LEU A 109 4.47 11.53 5.55
CA LEU A 109 4.63 10.10 5.30
C LEU A 109 6.13 9.79 5.13
N LYS A 110 6.59 8.66 5.72
CA LYS A 110 8.01 8.34 5.82
C LYS A 110 8.53 7.43 4.72
N GLY A 111 7.71 7.13 3.73
CA GLY A 111 8.12 6.25 2.63
C GLY A 111 7.00 5.91 1.68
N ILE A 112 7.30 5.01 0.76
CA ILE A 112 6.38 4.52 -0.26
C ILE A 112 6.29 3.00 -0.26
N LYS A 113 5.11 2.50 -0.64
CA LYS A 113 4.89 1.09 -1.00
C LYS A 113 4.77 0.96 -2.50
N LEU A 114 5.51 0.02 -3.07
CA LEU A 114 5.40 -0.41 -4.46
C LEU A 114 5.09 -1.91 -4.53
N HIS A 115 4.35 -2.31 -5.57
CA HIS A 115 3.95 -3.70 -5.80
C HIS A 115 4.11 -4.04 -7.28
N PRO A 116 5.23 -4.66 -7.70
CA PRO A 116 5.55 -4.92 -9.11
C PRO A 116 4.41 -5.59 -9.88
N GLU A 117 3.79 -6.63 -9.32
CA GLU A 117 2.71 -7.36 -10.00
C GLU A 117 1.42 -6.54 -10.13
N TYR A 118 0.94 -5.90 -9.04
CA TYR A 118 -0.27 -5.05 -9.11
C TYR A 118 -0.09 -3.81 -9.98
N GLN A 119 1.11 -3.28 -10.05
CA GLN A 119 1.44 -2.07 -10.81
C GLN A 119 2.08 -2.37 -12.16
N GLN A 120 2.29 -3.65 -12.50
CA GLN A 120 2.79 -4.15 -13.80
C GLN A 120 4.09 -3.45 -14.24
N PHE A 121 5.10 -3.47 -13.39
CA PHE A 121 6.43 -2.93 -13.69
C PHE A 121 7.54 -3.85 -13.20
N TYR A 122 8.73 -3.72 -13.77
CA TYR A 122 9.94 -4.38 -13.29
C TYR A 122 10.71 -3.47 -12.34
N ILE A 123 11.21 -4.04 -11.23
CA ILE A 123 11.94 -3.27 -10.20
C ILE A 123 13.22 -2.62 -10.73
N ASP A 124 13.83 -3.21 -11.75
CA ASP A 124 15.04 -2.74 -12.44
C ASP A 124 14.72 -1.89 -13.67
N SER A 125 13.46 -1.58 -13.95
CA SER A 125 13.11 -0.64 -15.02
C SER A 125 13.69 0.75 -14.77
N LYS A 126 13.92 1.51 -15.83
CA LYS A 126 14.47 2.87 -15.75
C LYS A 126 13.63 3.76 -14.85
N GLU A 127 12.31 3.68 -14.97
CA GLU A 127 11.34 4.45 -14.20
C GLU A 127 11.42 4.10 -12.71
N SER A 128 11.46 2.81 -12.40
CA SER A 128 11.60 2.33 -11.03
C SER A 128 12.90 2.80 -10.39
N ILE A 129 14.02 2.66 -11.08
CA ILE A 129 15.33 3.10 -10.58
C ILE A 129 15.36 4.62 -10.31
N GLN A 130 14.71 5.44 -11.16
CA GLN A 130 14.61 6.88 -10.92
C GLN A 130 13.79 7.19 -9.67
N ILE A 131 12.66 6.52 -9.46
CA ILE A 131 11.82 6.65 -8.26
C ILE A 131 12.59 6.24 -7.01
N LEU A 132 13.31 5.11 -7.03
CA LEU A 132 14.10 4.64 -5.90
C LEU A 132 15.21 5.64 -5.51
N LYS A 133 15.94 6.17 -6.49
CA LYS A 133 16.97 7.18 -6.26
C LYS A 133 16.39 8.48 -5.67
N LYS A 134 15.26 8.95 -6.23
CA LYS A 134 14.61 10.15 -5.69
C LYS A 134 14.03 9.91 -4.29
N SER A 135 13.52 8.72 -4.00
CA SER A 135 13.07 8.36 -2.65
C SER A 135 14.24 8.42 -1.65
N GLU A 136 15.40 7.92 -2.02
CA GLU A 136 16.63 8.02 -1.21
C GLU A 136 17.03 9.50 -0.97
N GLU A 137 17.07 10.32 -2.02
CA GLU A 137 17.36 11.77 -1.90
C GLU A 137 16.38 12.50 -0.96
N LEU A 138 15.15 12.02 -0.87
CA LEU A 138 14.10 12.56 -0.02
C LEU A 138 14.02 11.90 1.37
N ASP A 139 14.93 11.00 1.72
CA ASP A 139 14.88 10.19 2.96
C ASP A 139 13.55 9.43 3.11
N LEU A 140 13.00 8.94 2.01
CA LEU A 140 11.80 8.12 1.99
C LEU A 140 12.15 6.63 1.93
N ILE A 141 11.65 5.86 2.90
CA ILE A 141 11.76 4.40 2.91
C ILE A 141 10.97 3.83 1.75
N THR A 142 11.51 2.85 1.03
CA THR A 142 10.77 2.11 0.02
C THR A 142 10.51 0.68 0.49
N VAL A 143 9.23 0.31 0.54
CA VAL A 143 8.80 -1.07 0.80
C VAL A 143 8.28 -1.68 -0.49
N LEU A 144 8.89 -2.80 -0.90
CA LEU A 144 8.54 -3.54 -2.11
C LEU A 144 7.80 -4.83 -1.75
N HIS A 145 6.80 -5.19 -2.54
CA HIS A 145 6.32 -6.57 -2.56
C HIS A 145 7.36 -7.44 -3.26
N SER A 146 7.76 -8.51 -2.62
CA SER A 146 8.66 -9.51 -3.20
C SER A 146 8.00 -10.89 -3.13
N GLY A 147 8.13 -11.67 -4.19
CA GLY A 147 7.51 -12.96 -4.31
C GLY A 147 6.34 -12.97 -5.30
N LYS A 148 5.65 -14.10 -5.38
CA LYS A 148 4.53 -14.30 -6.29
C LYS A 148 3.21 -13.92 -5.61
N ASP A 149 2.39 -13.14 -6.28
CA ASP A 149 1.02 -12.88 -5.86
C ASP A 149 0.08 -14.05 -6.24
N ILE A 150 -0.94 -14.29 -5.43
CA ILE A 150 -1.91 -15.39 -5.64
C ILE A 150 -3.05 -15.00 -6.59
N GLY A 151 -3.19 -13.73 -6.92
CA GLY A 151 -4.28 -13.21 -7.74
C GLY A 151 -3.84 -12.62 -9.08
N ILE A 152 -2.59 -12.17 -9.20
CA ILE A 152 -2.08 -11.45 -10.38
C ILE A 152 -0.79 -12.08 -10.86
N ASP A 153 -0.66 -12.21 -12.17
CA ASP A 153 0.59 -12.67 -12.77
C ASP A 153 1.63 -11.55 -12.78
N PRO A 154 2.93 -11.89 -12.67
CA PRO A 154 4.00 -10.91 -12.80
C PRO A 154 3.96 -10.20 -14.16
N PRO A 155 4.54 -9.01 -14.25
CA PRO A 155 4.66 -8.29 -15.52
C PRO A 155 5.41 -9.15 -16.55
N VAL A 156 4.97 -9.08 -17.82
CA VAL A 156 5.48 -9.90 -18.94
C VAL A 156 6.43 -9.08 -19.79
#